data_602a81f480d7bde615e85f03111e5888
#
_entry.id   602a81f480d7bde615e85f03111e5888
#
_cell.length_a   1.000
_cell.length_b   1.000
_cell.length_c   1.000
_cell.angle_alpha   90.00
_cell.angle_beta   90.00
_cell.angle_gamma   90.00
#
_symmetry.space_group_name_H-M   'P 1'
#
loop_
_entity.id
_entity.type
_entity.pdbx_description
1 polymer ?
#
loop_
_entity_poly.entity_id
_entity_poly.type
_entity_poly.pdbx_seq_one_letter_code
_entity_poly.pdbx_strand_id
1 'polypeptide(L)'
;MIAESPRSRLRLLARLVPVLVVGLLYLWASPASADFRLCNNTSSRVGIALGYKDAEGWTTEGWWNISSRSCETLLRGTLVARFYYIYAIDYDRGGEWSGQAFMCSRDKEFTIRGTEDCLARGYDRTGYFEVDTGEQRAWTWLLYPS
;
A
#
# COMPACT_ATOMS: atom_id res chain seq x y z
N MET A 1 2.40 22.90 67.51
CA MET A 1 2.23 21.78 66.59
C MET A 1 1.32 22.21 65.45
N ILE A 2 1.86 22.39 64.30
CA ILE A 2 1.08 22.69 63.12
C ILE A 2 0.85 21.36 62.40
N ALA A 3 -0.38 20.86 62.42
CA ALA A 3 -0.73 19.67 61.65
C ALA A 3 -0.71 20.05 60.17
N GLU A 4 0.15 19.40 59.38
CA GLU A 4 0.14 19.55 57.95
C GLU A 4 -1.25 19.18 57.41
N SER A 5 -1.86 20.11 56.72
CA SER A 5 -3.18 19.92 56.14
C SER A 5 -3.10 18.87 55.06
N PRO A 6 -3.92 17.79 55.14
CA PRO A 6 -3.94 16.76 54.08
C PRO A 6 -4.35 17.28 52.70
N ARG A 7 -4.81 18.53 52.63
CA ARG A 7 -5.20 19.18 51.39
C ARG A 7 -4.04 19.51 50.45
N SER A 8 -2.82 19.70 50.97
CA SER A 8 -1.63 20.02 50.16
C SER A 8 -1.12 18.79 49.38
N ARG A 9 -1.25 17.61 49.94
CA ARG A 9 -0.84 16.37 49.29
C ARG A 9 -1.78 15.95 48.15
N LEU A 10 -3.07 16.20 48.29
CA LEU A 10 -4.07 15.93 47.25
C LEU A 10 -3.89 16.85 46.03
N ARG A 11 -3.47 18.10 46.22
CA ARG A 11 -3.23 19.03 45.12
C ARG A 11 -2.00 18.67 44.29
N LEU A 12 -0.98 18.05 44.89
CA LEU A 12 0.21 17.59 44.17
C LEU A 12 -0.11 16.35 43.27
N LEU A 13 -0.89 15.41 43.79
CA LEU A 13 -1.29 14.22 43.05
C LEU A 13 -2.21 14.58 41.87
N ALA A 14 -3.13 15.55 42.03
CA ALA A 14 -4.03 15.98 40.96
C ALA A 14 -3.28 16.72 39.82
N ARG A 15 -2.09 17.25 40.02
CA ARG A 15 -1.26 17.86 38.99
C ARG A 15 -0.48 16.87 38.15
N LEU A 16 -0.21 15.67 38.68
CA LEU A 16 0.55 14.62 37.97
C LEU A 16 -0.33 13.77 37.04
N VAL A 17 -1.61 13.63 37.35
CA VAL A 17 -2.57 12.82 36.57
C VAL A 17 -2.71 13.30 35.10
N PRO A 18 -2.84 14.60 34.79
CA PRO A 18 -2.94 15.06 33.39
C PRO A 18 -1.73 14.75 32.55
N VAL A 19 -0.52 14.77 33.12
CA VAL A 19 0.73 14.48 32.41
C VAL A 19 0.80 12.99 32.04
N LEU A 20 0.37 12.09 32.92
CA LEU A 20 0.32 10.65 32.66
C LEU A 20 -0.69 10.28 31.59
N VAL A 21 -1.86 10.94 31.57
CA VAL A 21 -2.91 10.71 30.54
C VAL A 21 -2.41 11.15 29.16
N VAL A 22 -1.73 12.29 29.04
CA VAL A 22 -1.14 12.77 27.79
C VAL A 22 -0.05 11.82 27.30
N GLY A 23 0.82 11.32 28.18
CA GLY A 23 1.85 10.35 27.86
C GLY A 23 1.26 9.02 27.34
N LEU A 24 0.18 8.54 27.94
CA LEU A 24 -0.52 7.33 27.51
C LEU A 24 -1.15 7.49 26.12
N LEU A 25 -1.73 8.65 25.81
CA LEU A 25 -2.30 8.94 24.49
C LEU A 25 -1.24 8.93 23.39
N TYR A 26 -0.04 9.45 23.65
CA TYR A 26 1.08 9.38 22.70
C TYR A 26 1.56 7.94 22.45
N LEU A 27 1.57 7.09 23.49
CA LEU A 27 1.99 5.69 23.38
C LEU A 27 1.01 4.84 22.52
N TRP A 28 -0.24 5.27 22.40
CA TRP A 28 -1.26 4.57 21.62
C TRP A 28 -1.35 5.07 20.16
N ALA A 29 -0.65 6.13 19.80
CA ALA A 29 -0.60 6.61 18.44
C ALA A 29 0.27 5.68 17.58
N SER A 30 -0.36 4.91 16.69
CA SER A 30 0.35 4.08 15.71
C SER A 30 0.95 4.97 14.62
N PRO A 31 2.20 4.71 14.17
CA PRO A 31 2.72 5.40 13.00
C PRO A 31 1.88 5.06 11.76
N ALA A 32 1.75 6.01 10.85
CA ALA A 32 1.08 5.78 9.58
C ALA A 32 1.77 4.65 8.81
N SER A 33 0.99 3.77 8.22
CA SER A 33 1.49 2.69 7.37
C SER A 33 2.17 3.26 6.13
N ALA A 34 3.40 2.78 5.82
CA ALA A 34 4.18 3.20 4.65
C ALA A 34 4.12 2.11 3.59
N ASP A 35 2.93 1.90 3.00
CA ASP A 35 2.64 0.81 2.07
C ASP A 35 2.27 1.35 0.69
N PHE A 36 2.30 0.48 -0.32
CA PHE A 36 1.63 0.73 -1.60
C PHE A 36 0.27 0.04 -1.58
N ARG A 37 -0.79 0.84 -1.65
CA ARG A 37 -2.18 0.37 -1.62
C ARG A 37 -2.89 0.70 -2.92
N LEU A 38 -3.85 -0.10 -3.28
CA LEU A 38 -4.76 0.15 -4.40
C LEU A 38 -6.20 0.05 -3.92
N CYS A 39 -6.99 1.07 -4.27
CA CYS A 39 -8.43 1.09 -4.00
C CYS A 39 -9.19 0.95 -5.32
N ASN A 40 -10.07 -0.02 -5.39
CA ASN A 40 -10.94 -0.26 -6.53
C ASN A 40 -12.21 0.57 -6.41
N ASN A 41 -12.24 1.72 -7.08
CA ASN A 41 -13.39 2.62 -7.12
C ASN A 41 -14.28 2.35 -8.35
N THR A 42 -14.47 1.08 -8.67
CA THR A 42 -15.35 0.64 -9.74
C THR A 42 -16.47 -0.23 -9.17
N SER A 43 -17.48 -0.49 -9.99
CA SER A 43 -18.57 -1.42 -9.64
C SER A 43 -18.23 -2.87 -9.95
N SER A 44 -17.02 -3.15 -10.45
CA SER A 44 -16.57 -4.47 -10.85
C SER A 44 -15.54 -5.04 -9.88
N ARG A 45 -15.43 -6.36 -9.83
CA ARG A 45 -14.29 -7.04 -9.28
C ARG A 45 -13.14 -6.92 -10.28
N VAL A 46 -11.93 -6.59 -9.78
CA VAL A 46 -10.76 -6.38 -10.64
C VAL A 46 -9.60 -7.27 -10.22
N GLY A 47 -8.75 -7.61 -11.20
CA GLY A 47 -7.48 -8.29 -10.96
C GLY A 47 -6.34 -7.31 -11.18
N ILE A 48 -5.38 -7.27 -10.27
CA ILE A 48 -4.25 -6.34 -10.30
C ILE A 48 -2.94 -7.11 -10.40
N ALA A 49 -2.08 -6.67 -11.32
CA ALA A 49 -0.68 -7.05 -11.39
C ALA A 49 0.19 -5.81 -11.16
N LEU A 50 1.30 -5.98 -10.47
CA LEU A 50 2.21 -4.90 -10.07
C LEU A 50 3.62 -5.20 -10.54
N GLY A 51 4.29 -4.20 -11.10
CA GLY A 51 5.71 -4.23 -11.44
C GLY A 51 6.50 -3.20 -10.64
N TYR A 52 7.66 -3.57 -10.18
CA TYR A 52 8.54 -2.70 -9.43
C TYR A 52 9.99 -3.15 -9.49
N LYS A 53 10.88 -2.23 -9.15
CA LYS A 53 12.30 -2.50 -9.05
C LYS A 53 12.78 -2.31 -7.62
N ASP A 54 13.43 -3.32 -7.09
CA ASP A 54 14.08 -3.30 -5.77
C ASP A 54 15.59 -3.53 -5.91
N ALA A 55 16.28 -3.79 -4.79
CA ALA A 55 17.71 -4.06 -4.77
C ALA A 55 18.10 -5.32 -5.59
N GLU A 56 17.18 -6.26 -5.77
CA GLU A 56 17.38 -7.48 -6.55
C GLU A 56 17.05 -7.32 -8.03
N GLY A 57 16.50 -6.16 -8.45
CA GLY A 57 16.12 -5.87 -9.81
C GLY A 57 14.61 -5.79 -10.01
N TRP A 58 14.16 -6.00 -11.26
CA TRP A 58 12.75 -5.93 -11.64
C TRP A 58 12.00 -7.17 -11.21
N THR A 59 10.77 -6.95 -10.74
CA THR A 59 9.83 -8.02 -10.36
C THR A 59 8.43 -7.62 -10.80
N THR A 60 7.67 -8.57 -11.31
CA THR A 60 6.22 -8.43 -11.49
C THR A 60 5.52 -9.50 -10.66
N GLU A 61 4.40 -9.11 -10.05
CA GLU A 61 3.58 -9.97 -9.20
C GLU A 61 2.11 -9.82 -9.55
N GLY A 62 1.36 -10.86 -9.42
CA GLY A 62 -0.09 -10.91 -9.59
C GLY A 62 -0.62 -12.25 -9.10
N TRP A 63 -1.86 -12.35 -8.85
CA TRP A 63 -2.90 -11.35 -9.01
C TRP A 63 -3.51 -11.01 -7.66
N TRP A 64 -3.78 -9.76 -7.42
CA TRP A 64 -4.65 -9.34 -6.32
C TRP A 64 -6.05 -9.20 -6.87
N ASN A 65 -6.98 -9.98 -6.35
CA ASN A 65 -8.39 -9.89 -6.73
C ASN A 65 -9.09 -8.98 -5.73
N ILE A 66 -9.51 -7.81 -6.20
CA ILE A 66 -10.05 -6.77 -5.33
C ILE A 66 -11.53 -6.57 -5.66
N SER A 67 -12.37 -6.76 -4.65
CA SER A 67 -13.81 -6.54 -4.77
C SER A 67 -14.13 -5.08 -5.04
N SER A 68 -15.31 -4.83 -5.67
CA SER A 68 -15.82 -3.49 -5.88
C SER A 68 -15.79 -2.67 -4.58
N ARG A 69 -15.33 -1.43 -4.66
CA ARG A 69 -15.28 -0.47 -3.55
C ARG A 69 -14.41 -0.91 -2.37
N SER A 70 -13.41 -1.74 -2.63
CA SER A 70 -12.46 -2.23 -1.64
C SER A 70 -11.03 -1.81 -1.95
N CYS A 71 -10.19 -1.80 -0.94
CA CYS A 71 -8.76 -1.52 -1.06
C CYS A 71 -7.93 -2.72 -0.61
N GLU A 72 -6.75 -2.87 -1.20
CA GLU A 72 -5.77 -3.88 -0.83
C GLU A 72 -4.37 -3.27 -0.72
N THR A 73 -3.59 -3.79 0.20
CA THR A 73 -2.16 -3.48 0.28
C THR A 73 -1.41 -4.41 -0.67
N LEU A 74 -0.74 -3.83 -1.67
CA LEU A 74 0.04 -4.58 -2.65
C LEU A 74 1.47 -4.81 -2.16
N LEU A 75 2.10 -3.78 -1.63
CA LEU A 75 3.44 -3.88 -1.03
C LEU A 75 3.41 -3.28 0.37
N ARG A 76 3.97 -4.02 1.32
CA ARG A 76 4.07 -3.59 2.71
C ARG A 76 5.43 -2.95 2.97
N GLY A 77 5.44 -1.95 3.82
CA GLY A 77 6.65 -1.25 4.22
C GLY A 77 6.97 -0.04 3.35
N THR A 78 8.04 0.65 3.71
CA THR A 78 8.47 1.88 3.05
C THR A 78 8.81 1.64 1.59
N LEU A 79 8.24 2.44 0.69
CA LEU A 79 8.51 2.36 -0.73
C LEU A 79 9.94 2.78 -1.03
N VAL A 80 10.65 1.97 -1.85
CA VAL A 80 12.07 2.16 -2.17
C VAL A 80 12.30 2.73 -3.56
N ALA A 81 11.27 2.82 -4.39
CA ALA A 81 11.33 3.34 -5.73
C ALA A 81 10.35 4.50 -5.93
N ARG A 82 10.60 5.32 -6.93
CA ARG A 82 9.70 6.39 -7.34
C ARG A 82 8.59 5.86 -8.25
N PHE A 83 8.92 4.97 -9.20
CA PHE A 83 8.01 4.48 -10.22
C PHE A 83 7.56 3.06 -9.92
N TYR A 84 6.25 2.86 -10.02
CA TYR A 84 5.59 1.57 -9.93
C TYR A 84 4.73 1.37 -11.18
N TYR A 85 4.43 0.13 -11.52
CA TYR A 85 3.76 -0.22 -12.77
C TYR A 85 2.58 -1.12 -12.46
N ILE A 86 1.43 -0.80 -13.04
CA ILE A 86 0.18 -1.50 -12.76
C ILE A 86 -0.44 -1.98 -14.07
N TYR A 87 -0.96 -3.19 -14.04
CA TYR A 87 -1.88 -3.72 -15.03
C TYR A 87 -3.11 -4.23 -14.30
N ALA A 88 -4.30 -3.90 -14.80
CA ALA A 88 -5.54 -4.29 -14.17
C ALA A 88 -6.53 -4.82 -15.19
N ILE A 89 -7.34 -5.79 -14.76
CA ILE A 89 -8.38 -6.42 -15.57
C ILE A 89 -9.73 -6.26 -14.87
N ASP A 90 -10.75 -5.92 -15.63
CA ASP A 90 -12.14 -5.92 -15.15
C ASP A 90 -12.76 -7.31 -15.40
N TYR A 91 -12.99 -8.07 -14.32
CA TYR A 91 -13.54 -9.42 -14.43
C TYR A 91 -15.03 -9.46 -14.76
N ASP A 92 -15.77 -8.42 -14.46
CA ASP A 92 -17.24 -8.43 -14.58
C ASP A 92 -17.72 -7.83 -15.89
N ARG A 93 -17.08 -6.75 -16.35
CA ARG A 93 -17.46 -6.03 -17.58
C ARG A 93 -16.52 -6.29 -18.75
N GLY A 94 -15.36 -6.87 -18.48
CA GLY A 94 -14.29 -6.96 -19.45
C GLY A 94 -13.54 -5.63 -19.58
N GLY A 95 -12.45 -5.66 -20.32
CA GLY A 95 -11.56 -4.52 -20.46
C GLY A 95 -10.43 -4.52 -19.46
N GLU A 96 -9.55 -3.54 -19.61
CA GLU A 96 -8.31 -3.49 -18.86
C GLU A 96 -7.83 -2.05 -18.66
N TRP A 97 -6.97 -1.87 -17.69
CA TRP A 97 -6.16 -0.67 -17.50
C TRP A 97 -4.72 -1.08 -17.83
N SER A 98 -4.18 -0.55 -18.88
CA SER A 98 -2.87 -0.92 -19.42
C SER A 98 -2.06 0.31 -19.80
N GLY A 99 -0.84 0.10 -20.25
CA GLY A 99 0.06 1.16 -20.66
C GLY A 99 1.17 0.67 -21.56
N GLN A 100 2.25 1.45 -21.66
CA GLN A 100 3.35 1.24 -22.60
C GLN A 100 4.61 0.65 -21.96
N ALA A 101 4.58 0.37 -20.67
CA ALA A 101 5.67 -0.32 -19.99
C ALA A 101 5.45 -1.83 -20.08
N PHE A 102 6.18 -2.48 -20.98
CA PHE A 102 6.00 -3.91 -21.22
C PHE A 102 6.79 -4.73 -20.22
N MET A 103 6.08 -5.58 -19.51
CA MET A 103 6.59 -6.47 -18.48
C MET A 103 5.94 -7.84 -18.58
N CYS A 104 6.44 -8.80 -17.81
CA CYS A 104 5.92 -10.16 -17.86
C CYS A 104 4.72 -10.36 -16.94
N SER A 105 3.79 -11.21 -17.39
CA SER A 105 2.67 -11.67 -16.59
C SER A 105 2.29 -13.11 -16.99
N ARG A 106 1.34 -13.70 -16.30
CA ARG A 106 0.69 -14.96 -16.69
C ARG A 106 -0.70 -15.02 -16.07
N ASP A 107 -1.55 -15.93 -16.57
CA ASP A 107 -2.95 -16.04 -16.14
C ASP A 107 -3.12 -16.44 -14.68
N LYS A 108 -2.23 -17.30 -14.18
CA LYS A 108 -2.24 -17.74 -12.79
C LYS A 108 -1.42 -16.79 -11.93
N GLU A 109 -1.54 -16.91 -10.61
CA GLU A 109 -0.71 -16.20 -9.65
C GLU A 109 0.77 -16.32 -10.01
N PHE A 110 1.51 -15.22 -9.90
CA PHE A 110 2.90 -15.18 -10.33
C PHE A 110 3.75 -14.20 -9.52
N THR A 111 5.03 -14.53 -9.45
CA THR A 111 6.14 -13.65 -9.09
C THR A 111 7.22 -13.92 -10.13
N ILE A 112 7.47 -12.95 -11.02
CA ILE A 112 8.38 -13.10 -12.15
C ILE A 112 9.53 -12.12 -11.97
N ARG A 113 10.76 -12.63 -11.96
CA ARG A 113 11.97 -11.83 -11.92
C ARG A 113 12.40 -11.44 -13.32
N GLY A 114 12.67 -10.14 -13.51
CA GLY A 114 13.03 -9.59 -14.81
C GLY A 114 11.83 -9.28 -15.69
N THR A 115 12.02 -8.33 -16.59
CA THR A 115 10.97 -7.87 -17.52
C THR A 115 11.31 -8.15 -18.98
N GLU A 116 12.43 -8.83 -19.22
CA GLU A 116 12.94 -9.14 -20.55
C GLU A 116 12.52 -10.52 -21.02
N ASP A 117 12.40 -10.66 -22.33
CA ASP A 117 12.17 -11.95 -22.99
C ASP A 117 10.97 -12.72 -22.44
N CYS A 118 9.89 -12.04 -22.11
CA CYS A 118 8.71 -12.65 -21.49
C CYS A 118 8.21 -13.84 -22.29
N LEU A 119 7.96 -13.68 -23.59
CA LEU A 119 7.44 -14.75 -24.47
C LEU A 119 8.41 -15.93 -24.58
N ALA A 120 9.71 -15.67 -24.74
CA ALA A 120 10.72 -16.72 -24.83
C ALA A 120 10.85 -17.50 -23.51
N ARG A 121 10.54 -16.88 -22.39
CA ARG A 121 10.56 -17.52 -21.07
C ARG A 121 9.24 -18.20 -20.70
N GLY A 122 8.24 -18.16 -21.60
CA GLY A 122 6.94 -18.81 -21.40
C GLY A 122 5.91 -17.94 -20.67
N TYR A 123 6.11 -16.63 -20.63
CA TYR A 123 5.18 -15.68 -20.03
C TYR A 123 4.51 -14.81 -21.08
N ASP A 124 3.47 -14.10 -20.68
CA ASP A 124 2.85 -13.09 -21.51
C ASP A 124 3.64 -11.77 -21.43
N ARG A 125 3.68 -11.06 -22.54
CA ARG A 125 4.21 -9.70 -22.61
C ARG A 125 3.04 -8.74 -22.44
N THR A 126 3.01 -8.01 -21.34
CA THR A 126 1.84 -7.22 -20.91
C THR A 126 2.22 -5.76 -20.75
N GLY A 127 1.37 -4.87 -21.23
CA GLY A 127 1.56 -3.42 -21.09
C GLY A 127 1.03 -2.90 -19.76
N TYR A 128 1.93 -2.51 -18.88
CA TYR A 128 1.63 -1.88 -17.60
C TYR A 128 1.63 -0.36 -17.76
N PHE A 129 0.83 0.35 -16.96
CA PHE A 129 0.92 1.80 -16.90
C PHE A 129 1.79 2.23 -15.70
N GLU A 130 2.46 3.37 -15.87
CA GLU A 130 3.39 3.89 -14.88
C GLU A 130 2.67 4.72 -13.83
N VAL A 131 3.05 4.52 -12.56
CA VAL A 131 2.63 5.33 -11.42
C VAL A 131 3.85 6.02 -10.84
N ASP A 132 3.87 7.35 -10.92
CA ASP A 132 4.92 8.17 -10.33
C ASP A 132 4.52 8.54 -8.91
N THR A 133 5.22 7.99 -7.92
CA THR A 133 4.97 8.26 -6.51
C THR A 133 5.68 9.52 -6.01
N GLY A 134 6.48 10.18 -6.85
CA GLY A 134 7.20 11.40 -6.49
C GLY A 134 8.17 11.21 -5.32
N GLU A 135 8.74 10.03 -5.16
CA GLU A 135 9.62 9.65 -4.05
C GLU A 135 8.92 9.60 -2.69
N GLN A 136 7.60 9.46 -2.68
CA GLN A 136 6.82 9.25 -1.46
C GLN A 136 7.15 7.88 -0.85
N ARG A 137 7.09 7.80 0.48
CA ARG A 137 7.33 6.55 1.21
C ARG A 137 6.11 5.65 1.26
N ALA A 138 4.94 6.22 1.01
CA ALA A 138 3.65 5.55 0.98
C ALA A 138 2.84 6.09 -0.20
N TRP A 139 2.01 5.24 -0.79
CA TRP A 139 1.17 5.64 -1.91
C TRP A 139 -0.12 4.84 -1.92
N THR A 140 -1.23 5.50 -2.29
CA THR A 140 -2.50 4.83 -2.58
C THR A 140 -2.94 5.22 -3.98
N TRP A 141 -3.06 4.22 -4.85
CA TRP A 141 -3.61 4.40 -6.19
C TRP A 141 -5.12 4.19 -6.16
N LEU A 142 -5.86 5.10 -6.79
CA LEU A 142 -7.31 5.00 -6.91
C LEU A 142 -7.65 4.58 -8.33
N LEU A 143 -8.22 3.37 -8.49
CA LEU A 143 -8.63 2.85 -9.78
C LEU A 143 -10.08 3.25 -10.05
N TYR A 144 -10.30 3.98 -11.14
CA TYR A 144 -11.62 4.41 -11.59
C TYR A 144 -12.05 3.65 -12.84
N PRO A 145 -13.35 3.63 -13.17
CA PRO A 145 -13.84 2.99 -14.41
C PRO A 145 -13.07 3.49 -15.64
N SER A 146 -12.74 2.57 -16.55
CA SER A 146 -12.00 2.85 -17.79
C SER A 146 -12.89 3.49 -18.86
#